data_df5cb32040f74229268e262a1abe3277
#
_entry.id   df5cb32040f74229268e262a1abe3277
#
_cell.length_a   1.000
_cell.length_b   1.000
_cell.length_c   1.000
_cell.angle_alpha   90.00
_cell.angle_beta   90.00
_cell.angle_gamma   90.00
#
_symmetry.space_group_name_H-M   'P 1'
#
loop_
_entity.id
_entity.type
_entity.pdbx_description
1 polymer ?
#
loop_
_entity_poly.entity_id
_entity_poly.type
_entity_poly.pdbx_seq_one_letter_code
_entity_poly.pdbx_strand_id
1 'polypeptide(L)'
;WWIALIRLLVPFSIKSVTSIYSLLQSIYSDINPVRTAQTTTFLPIHGNMPEIANGLSEAMVQRTESISILSVIWLAGLLLCFGFFAVSYIKCYREFRFSLPVENDILEAWKEKHPLKRSLSIRQTETIAAPLSYGVIRPVILMPKNTEWKNIYQLRYVLEHEYVHIRRLDMLTKLIMIAAVCIHWFNPLVWVMYILFN
;
A
#
# COMPACT_ATOMS: atom_id res chain seq x y z
N TRP A 1 13.62 5.03 2.24
CA TRP A 1 12.57 4.35 1.48
C TRP A 1 11.25 4.23 2.26
N TRP A 2 11.27 3.80 3.52
CA TRP A 2 10.06 3.67 4.35
C TRP A 2 9.30 4.99 4.52
N ILE A 3 10.00 6.11 4.68
CA ILE A 3 9.38 7.44 4.81
C ILE A 3 8.64 7.81 3.52
N ALA A 4 9.24 7.54 2.35
CA ALA A 4 8.61 7.79 1.06
C ALA A 4 7.37 6.91 0.85
N LEU A 5 7.44 5.63 1.24
CA LEU A 5 6.31 4.69 1.18
C LEU A 5 5.16 5.11 2.10
N ILE A 6 5.46 5.52 3.35
CA ILE A 6 4.45 5.98 4.30
C ILE A 6 3.75 7.24 3.75
N ARG A 7 4.51 8.20 3.21
CA ARG A 7 3.95 9.41 2.62
C ARG A 7 3.11 9.13 1.37
N LEU A 8 3.46 8.11 0.61
CA LEU A 8 2.71 7.68 -0.57
C LEU A 8 1.40 6.98 -0.20
N LEU A 9 1.41 6.23 0.91
CA LEU A 9 0.22 5.50 1.38
C LEU A 9 -0.80 6.41 2.08
N VAL A 10 -0.35 7.53 2.67
CA VAL A 10 -1.22 8.48 3.39
C VAL A 10 -1.51 9.67 2.47
N PRO A 11 -2.62 9.68 1.74
CA PRO A 11 -3.01 10.79 0.86
C PRO A 11 -3.47 12.03 1.64
N PHE A 12 -3.47 11.99 2.96
CA PHE A 12 -3.88 13.11 3.80
C PHE A 12 -2.76 14.14 3.91
N SER A 13 -2.96 15.28 3.30
CA SER A 13 -2.21 16.49 3.56
C SER A 13 -2.55 16.96 4.98
N ILE A 14 -1.65 16.73 5.93
CA ILE A 14 -1.72 17.39 7.22
C ILE A 14 -1.56 18.87 6.93
N LYS A 15 -2.60 19.66 7.15
CA LYS A 15 -2.53 21.12 7.02
C LYS A 15 -1.42 21.60 7.97
N SER A 16 -0.26 21.87 7.40
CA SER A 16 0.86 22.45 8.16
C SER A 16 0.48 23.86 8.55
N VAL A 17 0.59 24.17 9.82
CA VAL A 17 0.39 25.54 10.37
C VAL A 17 1.36 26.54 9.73
N THR A 18 2.44 26.03 9.12
CA THR A 18 3.47 26.80 8.40
C THR A 18 3.26 26.85 6.89
N SER A 19 2.02 26.62 6.41
CA SER A 19 1.73 26.71 4.99
C SER A 19 1.93 28.16 4.52
N ILE A 20 2.73 28.34 3.46
CA ILE A 20 2.95 29.65 2.81
C ILE A 20 1.62 30.33 2.45
N TYR A 21 0.58 29.55 2.20
CA TYR A 21 -0.78 30.04 1.96
C TYR A 21 -1.38 30.79 3.17
N SER A 22 -1.14 30.31 4.40
CA SER A 22 -1.63 31.00 5.60
C SER A 22 -0.90 32.31 5.83
N LEU A 23 0.40 32.37 5.53
CA LEU A 23 1.20 33.59 5.58
C LEU A 23 0.78 34.59 4.49
N LEU A 24 0.55 34.12 3.25
CA LEU A 24 0.08 34.97 2.17
C LEU A 24 -1.34 35.52 2.46
N GLN A 25 -2.21 34.73 3.04
CA GLN A 25 -3.56 35.15 3.41
C GLN A 25 -3.54 36.17 4.54
N SER A 26 -2.63 36.03 5.52
CA SER A 26 -2.41 37.03 6.58
C SER A 26 -1.88 38.33 5.99
N ILE A 27 -0.89 38.29 5.10
CA ILE A 27 -0.34 39.48 4.45
C ILE A 27 -1.39 40.16 3.56
N TYR A 28 -2.22 39.38 2.85
CA TYR A 28 -3.26 39.92 1.98
C TYR A 28 -4.41 40.57 2.75
N SER A 29 -4.75 40.06 3.94
CA SER A 29 -5.73 40.68 4.86
C SER A 29 -5.23 42.00 5.47
N ASP A 30 -3.93 42.10 5.74
CA ASP A 30 -3.31 43.32 6.27
C ASP A 30 -3.16 44.43 5.22
N ILE A 31 -3.03 44.07 3.94
CA ILE A 31 -2.88 45.02 2.83
C ILE A 31 -4.25 45.57 2.36
N ASN A 32 -5.35 44.84 2.57
CA ASN A 32 -6.70 45.25 2.19
C ASN A 32 -7.70 45.33 3.36
N PRO A 33 -7.56 46.26 4.31
CA PRO A 33 -8.47 46.34 5.45
C PRO A 33 -9.87 46.87 5.07
N VAL A 34 -10.11 47.30 3.81
CA VAL A 34 -11.30 48.10 3.41
C VAL A 34 -12.48 47.22 2.96
N ARG A 35 -12.38 45.89 2.89
CA ARG A 35 -13.51 45.08 2.35
C ARG A 35 -14.18 44.15 3.34
N THR A 36 -13.94 44.27 4.64
CA THR A 36 -14.64 43.49 5.67
C THR A 36 -15.58 44.37 6.54
N ALA A 37 -15.97 45.54 6.07
CA ALA A 37 -17.16 46.18 6.60
C ALA A 37 -18.36 45.42 6.05
N GLN A 38 -18.69 44.30 6.65
CA GLN A 38 -20.03 43.73 6.52
C GLN A 38 -20.99 44.75 7.12
N THR A 39 -21.65 45.47 6.25
CA THR A 39 -22.85 46.21 6.57
C THR A 39 -23.84 45.27 7.21
N THR A 40 -23.86 45.22 8.53
CA THR A 40 -24.99 44.67 9.27
C THR A 40 -26.16 45.68 9.09
N THR A 41 -26.77 45.61 7.91
CA THR A 41 -28.07 46.21 7.68
C THR A 41 -29.04 45.33 8.46
N PHE A 42 -29.48 45.86 9.62
CA PHE A 42 -30.65 45.31 10.31
C PHE A 42 -31.86 45.54 9.40
N LEU A 43 -32.19 44.51 8.59
CA LEU A 43 -33.49 44.48 7.92
C LEU A 43 -34.55 44.11 8.96
N PRO A 44 -35.67 44.82 9.01
CA PRO A 44 -36.76 44.49 9.91
C PRO A 44 -37.28 43.09 9.55
N ILE A 45 -37.40 42.24 10.57
CA ILE A 45 -37.96 40.87 10.47
C ILE A 45 -39.46 41.01 10.13
N HIS A 46 -39.76 41.05 8.86
CA HIS A 46 -41.11 40.85 8.32
C HIS A 46 -41.00 39.94 7.09
N GLY A 47 -40.47 38.76 7.30
CA GLY A 47 -40.40 37.70 6.29
C GLY A 47 -41.04 36.44 6.84
N ASN A 48 -41.96 35.88 6.09
CA ASN A 48 -42.73 34.69 6.44
C ASN A 48 -41.81 33.53 6.81
N MET A 49 -41.98 32.97 8.01
CA MET A 49 -41.26 31.82 8.54
C MET A 49 -41.16 30.59 7.59
N PRO A 50 -42.09 30.32 6.67
CA PRO A 50 -42.02 29.20 5.74
C PRO A 50 -40.88 29.29 4.70
N GLU A 51 -40.47 30.52 4.33
CA GLU A 51 -39.44 30.71 3.28
C GLU A 51 -38.02 30.42 3.78
N ILE A 52 -37.75 30.71 5.06
CA ILE A 52 -36.48 30.38 5.72
C ILE A 52 -36.37 28.87 5.95
N ALA A 53 -37.48 28.23 6.32
CA ALA A 53 -37.51 26.78 6.52
C ALA A 53 -37.29 26.00 5.19
N ASN A 54 -37.86 26.50 4.09
CA ASN A 54 -37.67 25.93 2.77
C ASN A 54 -36.21 26.12 2.27
N GLY A 55 -35.64 27.30 2.45
CA GLY A 55 -34.22 27.55 2.09
C GLY A 55 -33.22 26.69 2.89
N LEU A 56 -33.49 26.46 4.18
CA LEU A 56 -32.68 25.53 5.00
C LEU A 56 -32.88 24.07 4.60
N SER A 57 -34.12 23.71 4.21
CA SER A 57 -34.42 22.37 3.71
C SER A 57 -33.75 22.11 2.36
N GLU A 58 -33.76 23.06 1.44
CA GLU A 58 -33.09 22.95 0.14
C GLU A 58 -31.55 22.91 0.30
N ALA A 59 -30.99 23.72 1.20
CA ALA A 59 -29.59 23.71 1.52
C ALA A 59 -29.12 22.39 2.19
N MET A 60 -30.01 21.75 2.96
CA MET A 60 -29.76 20.42 3.53
C MET A 60 -29.91 19.28 2.51
N VAL A 61 -30.88 19.40 1.60
CA VAL A 61 -31.13 18.38 0.56
C VAL A 61 -30.05 18.42 -0.54
N GLN A 62 -29.43 19.58 -0.81
CA GLN A 62 -28.35 19.70 -1.79
C GLN A 62 -27.02 19.10 -1.33
N ARG A 63 -26.92 18.58 -0.10
CA ARG A 63 -25.78 17.81 0.39
C ARG A 63 -25.93 16.31 0.22
N THR A 64 -26.77 15.85 -0.67
CA THR A 64 -26.60 14.53 -1.27
C THR A 64 -25.36 14.63 -2.15
N GLU A 65 -24.23 14.24 -1.57
CA GLU A 65 -22.96 14.17 -2.26
C GLU A 65 -23.17 13.31 -3.51
N SER A 66 -23.34 13.98 -4.64
CA SER A 66 -23.29 13.30 -5.92
C SER A 66 -21.91 12.65 -5.98
N ILE A 67 -21.89 11.31 -5.97
CA ILE A 67 -20.65 10.54 -6.12
C ILE A 67 -19.97 11.11 -7.36
N SER A 68 -18.84 11.76 -7.16
CA SER A 68 -18.11 12.38 -8.26
C SER A 68 -17.74 11.29 -9.26
N ILE A 69 -17.96 11.53 -10.54
CA ILE A 69 -17.57 10.61 -11.63
C ILE A 69 -16.08 10.25 -11.49
N LEU A 70 -15.26 11.18 -11.01
CA LEU A 70 -13.84 10.96 -10.75
C LEU A 70 -13.61 9.88 -9.67
N SER A 71 -14.42 9.87 -8.59
CA SER A 71 -14.29 8.84 -7.55
C SER A 71 -14.70 7.46 -8.05
N VAL A 72 -15.68 7.38 -8.94
CA VAL A 72 -16.08 6.11 -9.58
C VAL A 72 -14.96 5.59 -10.50
N ILE A 73 -14.38 6.46 -11.32
CA ILE A 73 -13.23 6.10 -12.20
C ILE A 73 -12.05 5.63 -11.35
N TRP A 74 -11.73 6.37 -10.29
CA TRP A 74 -10.64 5.99 -9.39
C TRP A 74 -10.86 4.63 -8.74
N LEU A 75 -12.09 4.38 -8.23
CA LEU A 75 -12.44 3.10 -7.61
C LEU A 75 -12.40 1.96 -8.61
N ALA A 76 -12.90 2.17 -9.82
CA ALA A 76 -12.85 1.16 -10.89
C ALA A 76 -11.39 0.79 -11.23
N GLY A 77 -10.51 1.77 -11.39
CA GLY A 77 -9.08 1.53 -11.64
C GLY A 77 -8.39 0.80 -10.49
N LEU A 78 -8.71 1.16 -9.23
CA LEU A 78 -8.20 0.47 -8.05
C LEU A 78 -8.63 -1.01 -8.04
N LEU A 79 -9.91 -1.30 -8.29
CA LEU A 79 -10.43 -2.67 -8.32
C LEU A 79 -9.83 -3.50 -9.45
N LEU A 80 -9.64 -2.91 -10.64
CA LEU A 80 -9.00 -3.59 -11.76
C LEU A 80 -7.54 -3.91 -11.45
N CYS A 81 -6.78 -2.95 -10.92
CA CYS A 81 -5.39 -3.13 -10.55
C CYS A 81 -5.24 -4.18 -9.43
N PHE A 82 -6.06 -4.09 -8.39
CA PHE A 82 -6.08 -5.06 -7.30
C PHE A 82 -6.44 -6.45 -7.80
N GLY A 83 -7.46 -6.58 -8.66
CA GLY A 83 -7.86 -7.85 -9.27
C GLY A 83 -6.74 -8.49 -10.08
N PHE A 84 -6.01 -7.70 -10.87
CA PHE A 84 -4.87 -8.17 -11.64
C PHE A 84 -3.76 -8.75 -10.74
N PHE A 85 -3.35 -8.02 -9.70
CA PHE A 85 -2.32 -8.50 -8.77
C PHE A 85 -2.81 -9.67 -7.92
N ALA A 86 -4.08 -9.68 -7.50
CA ALA A 86 -4.66 -10.78 -6.74
C ALA A 86 -4.67 -12.08 -7.57
N VAL A 87 -5.10 -12.03 -8.82
CA VAL A 87 -5.09 -13.19 -9.72
C VAL A 87 -3.67 -13.70 -9.96
N SER A 88 -2.71 -12.79 -10.20
CA SER A 88 -1.30 -13.13 -10.37
C SER A 88 -0.72 -13.80 -9.13
N TYR A 89 -1.03 -13.26 -7.95
CA TYR A 89 -0.59 -13.82 -6.68
C TYR A 89 -1.19 -15.21 -6.42
N ILE A 90 -2.49 -15.39 -6.68
CA ILE A 90 -3.18 -16.67 -6.48
C ILE A 90 -2.64 -17.73 -7.43
N LYS A 91 -2.37 -17.39 -8.70
CA LYS A 91 -1.74 -18.31 -9.65
C LYS A 91 -0.37 -18.79 -9.15
N CYS A 92 0.50 -17.86 -8.80
CA CYS A 92 1.83 -18.15 -8.28
C CYS A 92 1.76 -18.99 -6.98
N TYR A 93 0.87 -18.63 -6.05
CA TYR A 93 0.68 -19.37 -4.81
C TYR A 93 0.18 -20.80 -5.05
N ARG A 94 -0.73 -21.00 -6.00
CA ARG A 94 -1.24 -22.34 -6.37
C ARG A 94 -0.13 -23.22 -6.93
N GLU A 95 0.73 -22.70 -7.79
CA GLU A 95 1.90 -23.44 -8.32
C GLU A 95 2.84 -23.87 -7.19
N PHE A 96 3.12 -23.00 -6.26
CA PHE A 96 4.02 -23.30 -5.14
C PHE A 96 3.41 -24.24 -4.10
N ARG A 97 2.10 -24.34 -4.01
CA ARG A 97 1.41 -25.25 -3.08
C ARG A 97 1.69 -26.72 -3.39
N PHE A 98 1.94 -27.08 -4.64
CA PHE A 98 2.26 -28.45 -5.05
C PHE A 98 3.71 -28.86 -4.79
N SER A 99 4.51 -27.99 -4.18
CA SER A 99 5.87 -28.29 -3.79
C SER A 99 5.94 -29.37 -2.70
N LEU A 100 6.94 -30.24 -2.78
CA LEU A 100 7.16 -31.31 -1.81
C LEU A 100 8.00 -30.80 -0.64
N PRO A 101 7.67 -31.18 0.62
CA PRO A 101 8.56 -30.92 1.74
C PRO A 101 9.86 -31.69 1.56
N VAL A 102 10.97 -31.09 1.93
CA VAL A 102 12.28 -31.72 1.94
C VAL A 102 12.69 -31.92 3.40
N GLU A 103 12.84 -33.18 3.79
CA GLU A 103 13.38 -33.58 5.08
C GLU A 103 14.83 -34.05 4.87
N ASN A 104 15.77 -33.33 5.45
CA ASN A 104 17.19 -33.64 5.41
C ASN A 104 17.82 -33.17 6.71
N ASP A 105 18.63 -34.03 7.34
CA ASP A 105 19.30 -33.75 8.61
C ASP A 105 20.12 -32.45 8.57
N ILE A 106 20.71 -32.14 7.40
CA ILE A 106 21.47 -30.90 7.19
C ILE A 106 20.56 -29.66 7.31
N LEU A 107 19.33 -29.75 6.79
CA LEU A 107 18.36 -28.66 6.83
C LEU A 107 17.80 -28.46 8.24
N GLU A 108 17.60 -29.53 8.97
CA GLU A 108 17.13 -29.45 10.36
C GLU A 108 18.19 -28.85 11.27
N ALA A 109 19.44 -29.31 11.17
CA ALA A 109 20.57 -28.74 11.89
C ALA A 109 20.80 -27.25 11.54
N TRP A 110 20.50 -26.86 10.29
CA TRP A 110 20.58 -25.47 9.87
C TRP A 110 19.42 -24.64 10.47
N LYS A 111 18.18 -25.15 10.50
CA LYS A 111 17.03 -24.49 11.11
C LYS A 111 17.23 -24.26 12.61
N GLU A 112 17.79 -25.20 13.33
CA GLU A 112 18.10 -25.08 14.76
C GLU A 112 19.07 -23.91 15.04
N LYS A 113 20.05 -23.71 14.17
CA LYS A 113 21.01 -22.60 14.27
C LYS A 113 20.42 -21.23 13.91
N HIS A 114 19.28 -21.22 13.17
CA HIS A 114 18.65 -19.99 12.69
C HIS A 114 17.19 -19.89 13.20
N PRO A 115 16.99 -19.71 14.52
CA PRO A 115 15.65 -19.66 15.09
C PRO A 115 14.87 -18.44 14.56
N LEU A 116 13.70 -18.68 14.00
CA LEU A 116 12.73 -17.66 13.64
C LEU A 116 11.53 -17.74 14.58
N LYS A 117 10.97 -16.60 14.94
CA LYS A 117 9.69 -16.55 15.68
C LYS A 117 8.51 -17.16 14.89
N ARG A 118 8.71 -17.39 13.60
CA ARG A 118 7.73 -17.91 12.64
C ARG A 118 8.18 -19.28 12.15
N SER A 119 7.22 -20.19 11.93
CA SER A 119 7.50 -21.52 11.39
C SER A 119 8.06 -21.42 9.97
N LEU A 120 9.31 -21.83 9.76
CA LEU A 120 10.00 -21.87 8.47
C LEU A 120 9.88 -23.28 7.87
N SER A 121 9.39 -23.34 6.63
CA SER A 121 9.34 -24.59 5.86
C SER A 121 10.31 -24.51 4.68
N ILE A 122 10.98 -25.61 4.36
CA ILE A 122 11.80 -25.73 3.16
C ILE A 122 11.13 -26.76 2.25
N ARG A 123 10.90 -26.39 1.00
CA ARG A 123 10.20 -27.21 0.02
C ARG A 123 10.94 -27.23 -1.30
N GLN A 124 10.64 -28.21 -2.13
CA GLN A 124 11.25 -28.40 -3.44
C GLN A 124 10.18 -28.43 -4.52
N THR A 125 10.48 -27.85 -5.68
CA THR A 125 9.62 -27.87 -6.86
C THR A 125 10.42 -27.94 -8.15
N GLU A 126 9.77 -28.39 -9.20
CA GLU A 126 10.31 -28.40 -10.57
C GLU A 126 10.05 -27.09 -11.33
N THR A 127 9.14 -26.25 -10.81
CA THR A 127 8.61 -25.09 -11.53
C THR A 127 9.58 -23.91 -11.56
N ILE A 128 10.57 -23.88 -10.67
CA ILE A 128 11.50 -22.76 -10.53
C ILE A 128 12.93 -23.14 -10.94
N ALA A 129 13.63 -22.18 -11.55
CA ALA A 129 15.04 -22.35 -11.93
C ALA A 129 16.03 -21.88 -10.85
N ALA A 130 15.59 -20.99 -9.95
CA ALA A 130 16.41 -20.45 -8.86
C ALA A 130 15.67 -20.56 -7.52
N PRO A 131 16.41 -20.68 -6.40
CA PRO A 131 15.81 -20.62 -5.08
C PRO A 131 15.05 -19.32 -4.87
N LEU A 132 13.97 -19.38 -4.11
CA LEU A 132 13.18 -18.19 -3.73
C LEU A 132 12.48 -18.40 -2.39
N SER A 133 12.19 -17.31 -1.70
CA SER A 133 11.40 -17.33 -0.47
C SER A 133 10.06 -16.61 -0.66
N TYR A 134 8.99 -17.17 -0.09
CA TYR A 134 7.67 -16.59 -0.10
C TYR A 134 6.93 -16.78 1.22
N GLY A 135 5.84 -16.03 1.41
CA GLY A 135 5.02 -16.10 2.61
C GLY A 135 5.49 -15.15 3.73
N VAL A 136 4.56 -14.30 4.21
CA VAL A 136 4.85 -13.33 5.28
C VAL A 136 4.69 -13.95 6.66
N ILE A 137 3.60 -14.69 6.89
CA ILE A 137 3.26 -15.25 8.20
C ILE A 137 3.98 -16.60 8.42
N ARG A 138 3.95 -17.45 7.41
CA ARG A 138 4.61 -18.76 7.38
C ARG A 138 5.59 -18.78 6.20
N PRO A 139 6.83 -18.32 6.42
CA PRO A 139 7.82 -18.27 5.36
C PRO A 139 8.18 -19.68 4.86
N VAL A 140 8.30 -19.78 3.56
CA VAL A 140 8.69 -21.00 2.86
C VAL A 140 9.86 -20.66 1.97
N ILE A 141 10.94 -21.42 2.07
CA ILE A 141 12.04 -21.41 1.11
C ILE A 141 11.76 -22.50 0.09
N LEU A 142 11.70 -22.11 -1.17
CA LEU A 142 11.46 -23.00 -2.28
C LEU A 142 12.76 -23.24 -3.04
N MET A 143 13.15 -24.51 -3.12
CA MET A 143 14.36 -24.93 -3.79
C MET A 143 14.02 -25.59 -5.13
N PRO A 144 14.80 -25.35 -6.19
CA PRO A 144 14.64 -26.08 -7.45
C PRO A 144 14.99 -27.55 -7.28
N LYS A 145 14.38 -28.44 -8.08
CA LYS A 145 14.64 -29.87 -8.06
C LYS A 145 16.11 -30.21 -8.37
N ASN A 146 16.76 -29.41 -9.20
CA ASN A 146 18.15 -29.60 -9.61
C ASN A 146 19.17 -29.12 -8.56
N THR A 147 18.73 -28.83 -7.34
CA THR A 147 19.62 -28.41 -6.26
C THR A 147 20.59 -29.52 -5.91
N GLU A 148 21.88 -29.21 -5.92
CA GLU A 148 22.95 -30.15 -5.50
C GLU A 148 23.01 -30.25 -3.97
N TRP A 149 22.21 -31.12 -3.40
CA TRP A 149 22.15 -31.36 -1.95
C TRP A 149 23.47 -31.83 -1.33
N LYS A 150 24.39 -32.35 -2.14
CA LYS A 150 25.72 -32.84 -1.68
C LYS A 150 26.68 -31.67 -1.45
N ASN A 151 26.50 -30.54 -2.12
CA ASN A 151 27.38 -29.39 -1.95
C ASN A 151 26.90 -28.53 -0.76
N ILE A 152 27.35 -28.87 0.44
CA ILE A 152 26.93 -28.22 1.69
C ILE A 152 27.26 -26.73 1.71
N TYR A 153 28.39 -26.31 1.12
CA TYR A 153 28.77 -24.89 1.10
C TYR A 153 27.82 -24.04 0.26
N GLN A 154 27.49 -24.52 -0.94
CA GLN A 154 26.55 -23.83 -1.82
C GLN A 154 25.15 -23.82 -1.23
N LEU A 155 24.67 -24.93 -0.68
CA LEU A 155 23.36 -25.04 -0.03
C LEU A 155 23.26 -24.07 1.14
N ARG A 156 24.27 -24.00 2.00
CA ARG A 156 24.31 -23.10 3.14
C ARG A 156 24.27 -21.64 2.69
N TYR A 157 25.05 -21.27 1.69
CA TYR A 157 25.06 -19.90 1.15
C TYR A 157 23.67 -19.48 0.65
N VAL A 158 23.00 -20.34 -0.11
CA VAL A 158 21.65 -20.09 -0.63
C VAL A 158 20.64 -19.96 0.51
N LEU A 159 20.67 -20.86 1.49
CA LEU A 159 19.76 -20.81 2.63
C LEU A 159 19.98 -19.55 3.47
N GLU A 160 21.22 -19.14 3.69
CA GLU A 160 21.53 -17.90 4.41
C GLU A 160 21.03 -16.66 3.65
N HIS A 161 21.19 -16.65 2.33
CA HIS A 161 20.69 -15.58 1.47
C HIS A 161 19.17 -15.44 1.60
N GLU A 162 18.41 -16.53 1.41
CA GLU A 162 16.95 -16.53 1.52
C GLU A 162 16.47 -16.20 2.95
N TYR A 163 17.22 -16.65 3.96
CA TYR A 163 16.92 -16.34 5.35
C TYR A 163 17.00 -14.84 5.65
N VAL A 164 17.97 -14.13 5.08
CA VAL A 164 18.08 -12.67 5.22
C VAL A 164 16.83 -11.98 4.64
N HIS A 165 16.34 -12.40 3.47
CA HIS A 165 15.12 -11.87 2.87
C HIS A 165 13.88 -12.08 3.76
N ILE A 166 13.76 -13.28 4.35
CA ILE A 166 12.68 -13.61 5.28
C ILE A 166 12.77 -12.77 6.56
N ARG A 167 13.96 -12.58 7.10
CA ARG A 167 14.19 -11.79 8.31
C ARG A 167 13.89 -10.31 8.08
N ARG A 168 14.27 -9.76 6.94
CA ARG A 168 14.02 -8.37 6.53
C ARG A 168 12.58 -8.10 6.16
N LEU A 169 11.74 -9.14 6.04
CA LEU A 169 10.35 -9.01 5.59
C LEU A 169 10.21 -8.43 4.18
N ASP A 170 11.13 -8.78 3.28
CA ASP A 170 11.15 -8.24 1.92
C ASP A 170 9.84 -8.56 1.18
N MET A 171 9.22 -9.71 1.47
CA MET A 171 7.90 -10.05 0.93
C MET A 171 6.79 -9.09 1.39
N LEU A 172 6.85 -8.64 2.66
CA LEU A 172 5.90 -7.64 3.17
C LEU A 172 6.09 -6.30 2.45
N THR A 173 7.34 -5.90 2.24
CA THR A 173 7.67 -4.67 1.51
C THR A 173 7.13 -4.72 0.07
N LYS A 174 7.25 -5.86 -0.61
CA LYS A 174 6.66 -6.07 -1.95
C LYS A 174 5.13 -5.93 -1.93
N LEU A 175 4.45 -6.50 -0.93
CA LEU A 175 2.99 -6.37 -0.80
C LEU A 175 2.55 -4.92 -0.55
N ILE A 176 3.29 -4.18 0.29
CA ILE A 176 3.04 -2.75 0.52
C ILE A 176 3.22 -1.95 -0.78
N MET A 177 4.25 -2.27 -1.56
CA MET A 177 4.49 -1.64 -2.87
C MET A 177 3.34 -1.90 -3.84
N ILE A 178 2.85 -3.14 -3.91
CA ILE A 178 1.68 -3.49 -4.74
C ILE A 178 0.44 -2.71 -4.29
N ALA A 179 0.20 -2.61 -2.97
CA ALA A 179 -0.90 -1.81 -2.43
C ALA A 179 -0.78 -0.32 -2.82
N ALA A 180 0.43 0.24 -2.76
CA ALA A 180 0.69 1.61 -3.20
C ALA A 180 0.41 1.80 -4.71
N VAL A 181 0.81 0.84 -5.55
CA VAL A 181 0.49 0.85 -6.99
C VAL A 181 -1.02 0.79 -7.22
N CYS A 182 -1.74 -0.05 -6.50
CA CYS A 182 -3.20 -0.14 -6.63
C CYS A 182 -3.91 1.16 -6.24
N ILE A 183 -3.49 1.81 -5.14
CA ILE A 183 -4.09 3.07 -4.68
C ILE A 183 -3.79 4.22 -5.65
N HIS A 184 -2.56 4.26 -6.17
CA HIS A 184 -2.07 5.32 -7.05
C HIS A 184 -1.85 4.83 -8.48
N TRP A 185 -2.74 3.96 -8.96
CA TRP A 185 -2.62 3.31 -10.28
C TRP A 185 -2.43 4.29 -11.45
N PHE A 186 -2.94 5.51 -11.32
CA PHE A 186 -2.84 6.58 -12.31
C PHE A 186 -1.50 7.34 -12.29
N ASN A 187 -0.65 7.12 -11.26
CA ASN A 187 0.60 7.84 -11.10
C ASN A 187 1.77 7.04 -11.68
N PRO A 188 2.42 7.51 -12.77
CA PRO A 188 3.51 6.78 -13.42
C PRO A 188 4.75 6.62 -12.53
N LEU A 189 4.99 7.54 -11.59
CA LEU A 189 6.15 7.45 -10.69
C LEU A 189 6.07 6.23 -9.78
N VAL A 190 4.87 5.83 -9.38
CA VAL A 190 4.67 4.64 -8.52
C VAL A 190 4.99 3.36 -9.30
N TRP A 191 4.66 3.32 -10.57
CA TRP A 191 5.02 2.21 -11.46
C TRP A 191 6.53 2.12 -11.66
N VAL A 192 7.21 3.26 -11.87
CA VAL A 192 8.68 3.29 -11.96
C VAL A 192 9.30 2.78 -10.66
N MET A 193 8.82 3.24 -9.50
CA MET A 193 9.29 2.73 -8.21
C MET A 193 9.08 1.22 -8.07
N TYR A 194 7.93 0.71 -8.48
CA TYR A 194 7.63 -0.72 -8.46
C TYR A 194 8.60 -1.53 -9.32
N ILE A 195 8.89 -1.07 -10.55
CA ILE A 195 9.82 -1.73 -11.46
C ILE A 195 11.25 -1.72 -10.91
N LEU A 196 11.69 -0.59 -10.36
CA LEU A 196 13.06 -0.47 -9.78
C LEU A 196 13.25 -1.29 -8.51
N PHE A 197 12.17 -1.61 -7.81
CA PHE A 197 12.21 -2.35 -6.56
C PHE A 197 12.10 -3.87 -6.77
N ASN A 198 11.51 -4.32 -7.86
CA ASN A 198 11.25 -5.73 -8.14
C ASN A 198 12.37 -6.37 -8.93
#